data_1ff716605d7282ba0ad952812c86ead0
#
_entry.id   1ff716605d7282ba0ad952812c86ead0
#
_cell.length_a   1.000
_cell.length_b   1.000
_cell.length_c   1.000
_cell.angle_alpha   90.00
_cell.angle_beta   90.00
_cell.angle_gamma   90.00
#
_symmetry.space_group_name_H-M   'P 1'
#
loop_
_entity.id
_entity.type
_entity.pdbx_description
1 polymer ?
#
loop_
_entity_poly.entity_id
_entity_poly.type
_entity_poly.pdbx_seq_one_letter_code
_entity_poly.pdbx_strand_id
1 'polypeptide(L)'
;IRSKVSLTRDAARAISITAFETLREGAKFMGVMGQRGDLKSPFGHIDASIWKEGDLPERMIEASYEYCEELTRIEAANFYHSFKYLPNDVRRSICAYYAFCRRADDIADGDYTDLFPGGSEDSHESIDYRSEIERIMGEPVLGRDTYDQKMSQLFYYRKKLSTAYTSVTSTDPIFIALKDTVQRYRIPRSLLDDMISGMEDDLHRNRFDTFEDLYEYCYKVASTVGLVCIEIYGYDSPEAKDEAEAWGIYMQLINILRDVLEDSKRGRIYLPLDDLIRFGITEEDVLGGENLVKHPGWEPFCNYYTQRAKTYGRAAKSLLGRLDREMRYSPAAMMAFYDSILRKIAKNQGDVFTERIQLSKPEKIGLAAWVYFRYRFLPV
;
A
#
# COMPACT_ATOMS: atom_id res chain seq x y z
N ILE A 1 -8.28 -33.92 34.70
CA ILE A 1 -9.65 -33.71 34.16
C ILE A 1 -9.44 -33.03 32.82
N ARG A 2 -9.55 -33.82 31.73
CA ARG A 2 -9.46 -33.33 30.34
C ARG A 2 -10.87 -32.88 29.94
N SER A 3 -11.11 -31.58 29.84
CA SER A 3 -12.30 -31.05 29.18
C SER A 3 -12.07 -31.10 27.67
N LYS A 4 -12.76 -32.01 26.99
CA LYS A 4 -12.92 -32.01 25.53
C LYS A 4 -13.81 -30.82 25.17
N VAL A 5 -13.23 -29.80 24.53
CA VAL A 5 -14.00 -28.77 23.84
C VAL A 5 -14.60 -29.42 22.61
N SER A 6 -15.88 -29.75 22.65
CA SER A 6 -16.62 -30.21 21.48
C SER A 6 -16.88 -28.99 20.60
N LEU A 7 -16.24 -28.93 19.43
CA LEU A 7 -16.63 -27.99 18.39
C LEU A 7 -18.10 -28.26 18.03
N THR A 8 -18.94 -27.25 18.15
CA THR A 8 -20.34 -27.38 17.73
C THR A 8 -20.40 -27.59 16.20
N ARG A 9 -21.37 -28.40 15.74
CA ARG A 9 -21.58 -28.66 14.29
C ARG A 9 -21.67 -27.37 13.46
N ASP A 10 -22.14 -26.30 14.04
CA ASP A 10 -22.29 -25.00 13.39
C ASP A 10 -20.96 -24.29 13.17
N ALA A 11 -19.99 -24.41 14.10
CA ALA A 11 -18.64 -23.90 13.91
C ALA A 11 -17.88 -24.67 12.82
N ALA A 12 -18.01 -26.00 12.78
CA ALA A 12 -17.43 -26.81 11.72
C ALA A 12 -18.07 -26.54 10.34
N ARG A 13 -19.37 -26.24 10.31
CA ARG A 13 -20.11 -25.90 9.09
C ARG A 13 -19.73 -24.49 8.60
N ALA A 14 -19.56 -23.51 9.50
CA ALA A 14 -19.08 -22.17 9.16
C ALA A 14 -17.65 -22.20 8.58
N ILE A 15 -16.73 -22.98 9.18
CA ILE A 15 -15.37 -23.17 8.67
C ILE A 15 -15.39 -23.83 7.28
N SER A 16 -16.25 -24.83 7.06
CA SER A 16 -16.39 -25.52 5.78
C SER A 16 -16.97 -24.61 4.69
N ILE A 17 -17.99 -23.80 5.00
CA ILE A 17 -18.62 -22.88 4.04
C ILE A 17 -17.65 -21.76 3.66
N THR A 18 -16.97 -21.16 4.63
CA THR A 18 -16.00 -20.09 4.38
C THR A 18 -14.79 -20.60 3.59
N ALA A 19 -14.28 -21.79 3.90
CA ALA A 19 -13.20 -22.42 3.15
C ALA A 19 -13.66 -22.80 1.72
N PHE A 20 -14.91 -23.25 1.54
CA PHE A 20 -15.45 -23.62 0.23
C PHE A 20 -15.73 -22.40 -0.65
N GLU A 21 -16.27 -21.31 -0.09
CA GLU A 21 -16.45 -20.04 -0.80
C GLU A 21 -15.11 -19.44 -1.21
N THR A 22 -14.11 -19.44 -0.33
CA THR A 22 -12.75 -18.98 -0.63
C THR A 22 -12.09 -19.82 -1.73
N LEU A 23 -12.30 -21.14 -1.75
CA LEU A 23 -11.82 -22.03 -2.80
C LEU A 23 -12.57 -21.82 -4.12
N ARG A 24 -13.86 -21.53 -4.09
CA ARG A 24 -14.69 -21.29 -5.28
C ARG A 24 -14.37 -19.94 -5.95
N GLU A 25 -14.09 -18.90 -5.17
CA GLU A 25 -13.61 -17.61 -5.68
C GLU A 25 -12.16 -17.72 -6.19
N GLY A 26 -11.28 -18.44 -5.50
CA GLY A 26 -9.92 -18.73 -5.97
C GLY A 26 -9.87 -19.51 -7.31
N ALA A 27 -10.83 -20.38 -7.58
CA ALA A 27 -10.92 -21.11 -8.84
C ALA A 27 -11.40 -20.22 -10.00
N LYS A 28 -12.26 -19.23 -9.75
CA LYS A 28 -12.63 -18.20 -10.73
C LYS A 28 -11.47 -17.27 -11.08
N PHE A 29 -10.53 -17.07 -10.16
CA PHE A 29 -9.39 -16.18 -10.30
C PHE A 29 -8.26 -16.72 -11.19
N MET A 30 -8.19 -18.02 -11.42
CA MET A 30 -7.19 -18.63 -12.31
C MET A 30 -7.43 -18.36 -13.80
N GLY A 31 -8.57 -17.78 -14.18
CA GLY A 31 -8.93 -17.43 -15.56
C GLY A 31 -8.68 -15.96 -15.95
N VAL A 32 -8.30 -15.09 -15.01
CA VAL A 32 -8.16 -13.64 -15.22
C VAL A 32 -6.73 -13.17 -14.86
N MET A 33 -5.73 -13.81 -15.42
CA MET A 33 -4.46 -13.19 -15.74
C MET A 33 -4.53 -12.76 -17.21
N GLY A 34 -5.39 -11.83 -17.50
CA GLY A 34 -5.56 -11.28 -18.82
C GLY A 34 -5.90 -9.81 -18.70
N GLN A 35 -4.95 -9.01 -19.14
CA GLN A 35 -5.10 -7.60 -19.49
C GLN A 35 -5.49 -6.71 -18.30
N ARG A 36 -4.59 -5.77 -17.94
CA ARG A 36 -4.94 -4.47 -17.36
C ARG A 36 -6.01 -3.86 -18.28
N GLY A 37 -7.25 -4.28 -18.08
CA GLY A 37 -8.40 -3.76 -18.81
C GLY A 37 -8.79 -2.47 -18.13
N ASP A 38 -8.78 -1.41 -18.89
CA ASP A 38 -9.26 -0.08 -18.53
C ASP A 38 -10.52 -0.16 -17.65
N LEU A 39 -10.36 -0.02 -16.33
CA LEU A 39 -11.46 0.31 -15.44
C LEU A 39 -11.91 1.72 -15.85
N LYS A 40 -12.89 1.77 -16.77
CA LYS A 40 -13.45 3.03 -17.20
C LYS A 40 -14.11 3.71 -16.01
N SER A 41 -13.92 5.02 -15.89
CA SER A 41 -14.65 5.83 -14.91
C SER A 41 -16.15 5.47 -14.98
N PRO A 42 -16.80 5.17 -13.84
CA PRO A 42 -18.23 4.84 -13.82
C PRO A 42 -19.12 5.99 -14.32
N PHE A 43 -18.54 7.16 -14.53
CA PHE A 43 -19.30 8.38 -14.86
C PHE A 43 -19.20 8.79 -16.32
N GLY A 44 -18.36 8.19 -17.17
CA GLY A 44 -18.12 8.65 -18.53
C GLY A 44 -17.63 10.10 -18.56
N HIS A 45 -17.98 10.86 -19.61
CA HIS A 45 -17.79 12.31 -19.65
C HIS A 45 -18.99 13.00 -18.96
N ILE A 46 -18.86 13.31 -17.65
CA ILE A 46 -19.84 14.12 -16.95
C ILE A 46 -19.34 15.57 -16.95
N ASP A 47 -20.17 16.47 -17.44
CA ASP A 47 -19.94 17.92 -17.36
C ASP A 47 -20.03 18.36 -15.88
N ALA A 48 -18.87 18.67 -15.30
CA ALA A 48 -18.78 19.10 -13.91
C ALA A 48 -19.48 20.47 -13.64
N SER A 49 -19.80 21.22 -14.69
CA SER A 49 -20.49 22.51 -14.56
C SER A 49 -21.97 22.39 -14.12
N ILE A 50 -22.53 21.17 -14.17
CA ILE A 50 -23.93 20.90 -13.82
C ILE A 50 -24.15 20.86 -12.29
N TRP A 51 -23.07 20.73 -11.49
CA TRP A 51 -23.17 20.54 -10.06
C TRP A 51 -22.93 21.85 -9.30
N LYS A 52 -23.90 22.26 -8.50
CA LYS A 52 -23.70 23.35 -7.53
C LYS A 52 -22.71 22.90 -6.47
N GLU A 53 -21.79 23.78 -6.09
CA GLU A 53 -20.87 23.60 -4.95
C GLU A 53 -21.65 23.03 -3.75
N GLY A 54 -21.25 21.85 -3.29
CA GLY A 54 -21.76 21.24 -2.05
C GLY A 54 -22.59 19.96 -2.17
N ASP A 55 -23.23 19.67 -3.32
CA ASP A 55 -24.14 18.52 -3.45
C ASP A 55 -23.64 17.47 -4.45
N LEU A 56 -22.69 16.62 -4.02
CA LEU A 56 -22.47 15.36 -4.72
C LEU A 56 -23.66 14.42 -4.46
N PRO A 57 -24.37 13.94 -5.52
CA PRO A 57 -25.41 12.96 -5.31
C PRO A 57 -24.83 11.71 -4.63
N GLU A 58 -25.53 11.20 -3.62
CA GLU A 58 -25.14 10.00 -2.87
C GLU A 58 -24.77 8.83 -3.80
N ARG A 59 -25.51 8.67 -4.92
CA ARG A 59 -25.22 7.68 -5.95
C ARG A 59 -23.82 7.81 -6.57
N MET A 60 -23.26 9.03 -6.66
CA MET A 60 -21.89 9.23 -7.20
C MET A 60 -20.85 8.85 -6.18
N ILE A 61 -21.09 9.15 -4.91
CA ILE A 61 -20.21 8.74 -3.81
C ILE A 61 -20.18 7.19 -3.76
N GLU A 62 -21.36 6.54 -3.84
CA GLU A 62 -21.47 5.10 -3.82
C GLU A 62 -20.74 4.46 -5.01
N ALA A 63 -20.99 4.90 -6.24
CA ALA A 63 -20.30 4.41 -7.43
C ALA A 63 -18.78 4.66 -7.39
N SER A 64 -18.34 5.72 -6.73
CA SER A 64 -16.92 6.01 -6.53
C SER A 64 -16.26 5.01 -5.57
N TYR A 65 -16.94 4.64 -4.51
CA TYR A 65 -16.48 3.60 -3.60
C TYR A 65 -16.45 2.22 -4.28
N GLU A 66 -17.48 1.87 -5.05
CA GLU A 66 -17.49 0.62 -5.84
C GLU A 66 -16.30 0.55 -6.79
N TYR A 67 -15.98 1.65 -7.47
CA TYR A 67 -14.79 1.76 -8.32
C TYR A 67 -13.49 1.50 -7.55
N CYS A 68 -13.33 2.11 -6.37
CA CYS A 68 -12.14 1.93 -5.54
C CYS A 68 -12.02 0.51 -4.96
N GLU A 69 -13.14 -0.11 -4.58
CA GLU A 69 -13.18 -1.51 -4.13
C GLU A 69 -12.78 -2.47 -5.26
N GLU A 70 -13.29 -2.24 -6.48
CA GLU A 70 -12.95 -3.08 -7.63
C GLU A 70 -11.47 -2.93 -8.02
N LEU A 71 -10.93 -1.69 -8.04
CA LEU A 71 -9.52 -1.44 -8.25
C LEU A 71 -8.66 -2.17 -7.21
N THR A 72 -9.02 -2.06 -5.93
CA THR A 72 -8.31 -2.75 -4.85
C THR A 72 -8.37 -4.26 -5.00
N ARG A 73 -9.50 -4.80 -5.44
CA ARG A 73 -9.70 -6.23 -5.65
C ARG A 73 -8.81 -6.76 -6.79
N ILE A 74 -8.61 -5.97 -7.84
CA ILE A 74 -7.78 -6.34 -9.00
C ILE A 74 -6.29 -6.23 -8.64
N GLU A 75 -5.87 -5.08 -8.10
CA GLU A 75 -4.45 -4.75 -7.93
C GLU A 75 -3.87 -5.33 -6.63
N ALA A 76 -4.68 -5.50 -5.59
CA ALA A 76 -4.24 -5.89 -4.25
C ALA A 76 -5.00 -7.09 -3.68
N ALA A 77 -5.21 -8.13 -4.45
CA ALA A 77 -5.99 -9.29 -4.02
C ALA A 77 -5.62 -9.84 -2.63
N ASN A 78 -4.33 -9.81 -2.25
CA ASN A 78 -3.87 -10.25 -0.93
C ASN A 78 -4.36 -9.33 0.20
N PHE A 79 -4.34 -8.00 -0.03
CA PHE A 79 -4.82 -7.00 0.93
C PHE A 79 -6.34 -7.00 0.99
N TYR A 80 -7.00 -7.06 -0.16
CA TYR A 80 -8.45 -7.06 -0.25
C TYR A 80 -9.07 -8.22 0.54
N HIS A 81 -8.47 -9.41 0.51
CA HIS A 81 -8.92 -10.53 1.33
C HIS A 81 -8.87 -10.25 2.83
N SER A 82 -7.90 -9.46 3.30
CA SER A 82 -7.85 -9.05 4.71
C SER A 82 -8.94 -8.02 5.06
N PHE A 83 -9.39 -7.22 4.08
CA PHE A 83 -10.42 -6.20 4.28
C PHE A 83 -11.85 -6.75 4.29
N LYS A 84 -12.07 -7.95 3.74
CA LYS A 84 -13.41 -8.56 3.56
C LYS A 84 -14.23 -8.63 4.85
N TYR A 85 -13.57 -8.73 6.01
CA TYR A 85 -14.24 -8.88 7.30
C TYR A 85 -14.39 -7.58 8.07
N LEU A 86 -13.95 -6.47 7.50
CA LEU A 86 -14.19 -5.14 8.06
C LEU A 86 -15.65 -4.70 7.84
N PRO A 87 -16.21 -3.85 8.70
CA PRO A 87 -17.48 -3.16 8.44
C PRO A 87 -17.46 -2.48 7.06
N ASN A 88 -18.60 -2.42 6.40
CA ASN A 88 -18.70 -1.99 5.00
C ASN A 88 -18.12 -0.57 4.78
N ASP A 89 -18.46 0.38 5.65
CA ASP A 89 -18.00 1.76 5.60
C ASP A 89 -16.47 1.88 5.82
N VAL A 90 -15.93 1.10 6.73
CA VAL A 90 -14.48 1.01 7.00
C VAL A 90 -13.76 0.40 5.79
N ARG A 91 -14.26 -0.74 5.28
CA ARG A 91 -13.65 -1.43 4.14
C ARG A 91 -13.57 -0.54 2.91
N ARG A 92 -14.68 0.09 2.53
CA ARG A 92 -14.72 0.96 1.35
C ARG A 92 -13.82 2.20 1.51
N SER A 93 -13.69 2.74 2.72
CA SER A 93 -12.79 3.85 3.01
C SER A 93 -11.32 3.45 2.90
N ILE A 94 -10.95 2.25 3.39
CA ILE A 94 -9.61 1.69 3.18
C ILE A 94 -9.34 1.47 1.68
N CYS A 95 -10.33 0.97 0.91
CA CYS A 95 -10.18 0.79 -0.53
C CYS A 95 -10.04 2.12 -1.28
N ALA A 96 -10.75 3.18 -0.85
CA ALA A 96 -10.60 4.52 -1.43
C ALA A 96 -9.18 5.06 -1.20
N TYR A 97 -8.66 4.92 0.02
CA TYR A 97 -7.28 5.32 0.32
C TYR A 97 -6.25 4.44 -0.40
N TYR A 98 -6.46 3.12 -0.47
CA TYR A 98 -5.60 2.24 -1.26
C TYR A 98 -5.56 2.66 -2.74
N ALA A 99 -6.71 2.95 -3.34
CA ALA A 99 -6.80 3.40 -4.73
C ALA A 99 -6.02 4.70 -4.97
N PHE A 100 -6.04 5.62 -3.99
CA PHE A 100 -5.24 6.83 -4.01
C PHE A 100 -3.74 6.52 -3.97
N CYS A 101 -3.27 5.68 -3.05
CA CYS A 101 -1.86 5.29 -2.96
C CYS A 101 -1.40 4.56 -4.24
N ARG A 102 -2.20 3.61 -4.73
CA ARG A 102 -1.87 2.81 -5.92
C ARG A 102 -1.71 3.69 -7.16
N ARG A 103 -2.57 4.68 -7.33
CA ARG A 103 -2.43 5.61 -8.47
C ARG A 103 -1.18 6.47 -8.38
N ALA A 104 -0.80 6.93 -7.19
CA ALA A 104 0.45 7.66 -7.00
C ALA A 104 1.69 6.79 -7.33
N ASP A 105 1.66 5.53 -6.93
CA ASP A 105 2.67 4.52 -7.24
C ASP A 105 2.76 4.25 -8.76
N ASP A 106 1.61 4.04 -9.42
CA ASP A 106 1.55 3.85 -10.88
C ASP A 106 2.12 5.05 -11.66
N ILE A 107 1.93 6.28 -11.16
CA ILE A 107 2.54 7.48 -11.73
C ILE A 107 4.06 7.43 -11.60
N ALA A 108 4.57 7.12 -10.41
CA ALA A 108 6.00 7.05 -10.15
C ALA A 108 6.68 5.92 -10.95
N ASP A 109 6.02 4.79 -11.14
CA ASP A 109 6.50 3.69 -11.96
C ASP A 109 6.39 3.96 -13.48
N GLY A 110 5.55 4.93 -13.88
CA GLY A 110 5.30 5.28 -15.29
C GLY A 110 4.27 4.38 -15.96
N ASP A 111 3.53 3.64 -15.18
CA ASP A 111 2.47 2.73 -15.65
C ASP A 111 1.13 3.45 -15.87
N TYR A 112 1.04 4.73 -15.48
CA TYR A 112 -0.18 5.53 -15.57
C TYR A 112 0.01 6.76 -16.46
N THR A 113 -0.71 6.77 -17.59
CA THR A 113 -0.65 7.86 -18.58
C THR A 113 -1.90 8.74 -18.62
N ASP A 114 -2.98 8.37 -17.94
CA ASP A 114 -4.33 8.96 -18.10
C ASP A 114 -4.70 10.04 -17.08
N LEU A 115 -3.75 10.76 -16.49
CA LEU A 115 -4.08 11.92 -15.65
C LEU A 115 -4.66 13.11 -16.42
N PHE A 116 -4.57 13.07 -17.75
CA PHE A 116 -5.14 14.07 -18.64
C PHE A 116 -6.33 13.46 -19.38
N PRO A 117 -7.57 13.57 -18.85
CA PRO A 117 -8.75 13.23 -19.63
C PRO A 117 -8.84 14.24 -20.77
N GLY A 118 -8.58 13.79 -22.00
CA GLY A 118 -8.76 14.65 -23.16
C GLY A 118 -7.67 14.59 -24.21
N GLY A 119 -6.98 13.46 -24.35
CA GLY A 119 -6.17 13.16 -25.52
C GLY A 119 -6.99 12.85 -26.79
N SER A 120 -8.26 13.26 -26.89
CA SER A 120 -8.96 13.34 -28.17
C SER A 120 -8.75 14.75 -28.72
N GLU A 121 -8.15 14.86 -29.89
CA GLU A 121 -7.82 16.10 -30.61
C GLU A 121 -9.01 17.04 -30.88
N ASP A 122 -10.21 16.75 -30.37
CA ASP A 122 -11.48 17.43 -30.71
C ASP A 122 -12.17 18.19 -29.58
N SER A 123 -11.59 18.36 -28.36
CA SER A 123 -12.23 19.17 -27.34
C SER A 123 -11.51 20.50 -27.11
N HIS A 124 -12.16 21.60 -27.54
CA HIS A 124 -11.69 22.99 -27.45
C HIS A 124 -11.56 23.60 -26.06
N GLU A 125 -11.54 22.79 -24.99
CA GLU A 125 -11.29 23.23 -23.61
C GLU A 125 -10.28 22.32 -22.90
N SER A 126 -9.19 21.99 -23.56
CA SER A 126 -8.01 21.48 -22.87
C SER A 126 -7.40 22.65 -22.10
N ILE A 127 -7.60 22.72 -20.79
CA ILE A 127 -6.72 23.53 -19.94
C ILE A 127 -5.31 23.01 -20.28
N ASP A 128 -4.49 23.86 -20.86
CA ASP A 128 -3.09 23.53 -21.14
C ASP A 128 -2.34 23.48 -19.80
N TYR A 129 -2.42 22.31 -19.16
CA TYR A 129 -1.75 22.04 -17.89
C TYR A 129 -0.23 22.21 -17.98
N ARG A 130 0.33 22.09 -19.18
CA ARG A 130 1.74 22.31 -19.44
C ARG A 130 2.07 23.80 -19.21
N SER A 131 1.30 24.70 -19.79
CA SER A 131 1.44 26.14 -19.55
C SER A 131 1.20 26.51 -18.11
N GLU A 132 0.29 25.85 -17.39
CA GLU A 132 0.05 26.08 -15.97
C GLU A 132 1.22 25.60 -15.11
N ILE A 133 1.81 24.44 -15.41
CA ILE A 133 3.01 23.94 -14.72
C ILE A 133 4.20 24.84 -15.00
N GLU A 134 4.44 25.21 -16.25
CA GLU A 134 5.48 26.16 -16.65
C GLU A 134 5.33 27.51 -15.94
N ARG A 135 4.10 28.02 -15.80
CA ARG A 135 3.80 29.25 -15.05
C ARG A 135 4.13 29.14 -13.57
N ILE A 136 3.89 27.98 -12.94
CA ILE A 136 4.13 27.76 -11.50
C ILE A 136 5.61 27.48 -11.23
N MET A 137 6.27 26.69 -12.08
CA MET A 137 7.67 26.31 -11.93
C MET A 137 8.64 27.39 -12.39
N GLY A 138 8.16 28.38 -13.18
CA GLY A 138 9.00 29.48 -13.70
C GLY A 138 10.00 29.08 -14.79
N GLU A 139 10.00 27.82 -15.21
CA GLU A 139 10.84 27.28 -16.27
C GLU A 139 9.98 26.47 -17.26
N PRO A 140 10.30 26.50 -18.57
CA PRO A 140 9.62 25.65 -19.52
C PRO A 140 9.88 24.18 -19.16
N VAL A 141 8.84 23.35 -19.14
CA VAL A 141 8.97 21.89 -19.03
C VAL A 141 9.61 21.40 -20.33
N LEU A 142 10.92 21.62 -20.42
CA LEU A 142 11.78 21.26 -21.54
C LEU A 142 12.24 19.82 -21.33
N GLY A 143 11.49 18.89 -21.84
CA GLY A 143 12.00 17.55 -21.89
C GLY A 143 10.91 16.53 -22.18
N ARG A 144 11.22 15.65 -23.07
CA ARG A 144 10.53 14.37 -23.22
C ARG A 144 11.13 13.36 -22.22
N ASP A 145 11.74 13.84 -21.13
CA ASP A 145 12.30 12.98 -20.12
C ASP A 145 11.15 12.39 -19.28
N THR A 146 11.16 11.09 -19.14
CA THR A 146 10.20 10.35 -18.31
C THR A 146 10.18 10.84 -16.87
N TYR A 147 11.31 11.37 -16.35
CA TYR A 147 11.42 11.97 -15.03
C TYR A 147 10.55 13.23 -14.90
N ASP A 148 10.74 14.22 -15.77
CA ASP A 148 9.99 15.49 -15.74
C ASP A 148 8.48 15.25 -15.92
N GLN A 149 8.12 14.30 -16.78
CA GLN A 149 6.73 13.92 -16.98
C GLN A 149 6.12 13.34 -15.69
N LYS A 150 6.81 12.41 -15.03
CA LYS A 150 6.36 11.78 -13.78
C LYS A 150 6.26 12.81 -12.65
N MET A 151 7.27 13.65 -12.48
CA MET A 151 7.24 14.74 -11.49
C MET A 151 6.06 15.70 -11.73
N SER A 152 5.82 16.08 -12.99
CA SER A 152 4.69 16.93 -13.36
C SER A 152 3.34 16.25 -13.04
N GLN A 153 3.23 14.95 -13.28
CA GLN A 153 2.03 14.17 -12.96
C GLN A 153 1.81 14.07 -11.45
N LEU A 154 2.86 13.83 -10.64
CA LEU A 154 2.77 13.80 -9.17
C LEU A 154 2.40 15.17 -8.61
N PHE A 155 3.00 16.26 -9.14
CA PHE A 155 2.64 17.62 -8.77
C PHE A 155 1.15 17.91 -9.05
N TYR A 156 0.65 17.53 -10.22
CA TYR A 156 -0.77 17.67 -10.56
C TYR A 156 -1.66 16.79 -9.67
N TYR A 157 -1.22 15.57 -9.36
CA TYR A 157 -1.92 14.67 -8.45
C TYR A 157 -2.05 15.27 -7.05
N ARG A 158 -0.97 15.87 -6.54
CA ARG A 158 -0.95 16.64 -5.28
C ARG A 158 -1.89 17.85 -5.34
N LYS A 159 -1.92 18.59 -6.46
CA LYS A 159 -2.87 19.68 -6.64
C LYS A 159 -4.32 19.17 -6.59
N LYS A 160 -4.59 18.05 -7.24
CA LYS A 160 -5.90 17.40 -7.25
C LYS A 160 -6.31 16.90 -5.85
N LEU A 161 -5.36 16.49 -5.00
CA LEU A 161 -5.62 16.14 -3.60
C LEU A 161 -6.32 17.27 -2.83
N SER A 162 -6.09 18.55 -3.19
CA SER A 162 -6.76 19.68 -2.54
C SER A 162 -8.28 19.61 -2.64
N THR A 163 -8.84 18.98 -3.69
CA THR A 163 -10.28 18.82 -3.87
C THR A 163 -10.93 17.96 -2.78
N ALA A 164 -10.18 17.05 -2.17
CA ALA A 164 -10.67 16.22 -1.07
C ALA A 164 -10.85 17.03 0.24
N TYR A 165 -10.16 18.17 0.37
CA TYR A 165 -10.16 19.02 1.58
C TYR A 165 -10.84 20.38 1.41
N THR A 166 -11.39 20.66 0.24
CA THR A 166 -12.07 21.93 -0.07
C THR A 166 -13.51 21.69 -0.52
N SER A 167 -14.26 22.78 -0.77
CA SER A 167 -15.61 22.69 -1.35
C SER A 167 -15.62 22.26 -2.82
N VAL A 168 -14.48 22.38 -3.52
CA VAL A 168 -14.35 21.99 -4.92
C VAL A 168 -14.61 20.49 -5.09
N THR A 169 -15.41 20.15 -6.10
CA THR A 169 -15.76 18.76 -6.40
C THR A 169 -14.89 18.21 -7.52
N SER A 170 -14.34 17.03 -7.33
CA SER A 170 -13.64 16.27 -8.37
C SER A 170 -14.62 15.46 -9.22
N THR A 171 -14.27 15.20 -10.48
CA THR A 171 -14.97 14.22 -11.34
C THR A 171 -14.29 12.85 -11.31
N ASP A 172 -13.14 12.72 -10.66
CA ASP A 172 -12.39 11.47 -10.53
C ASP A 172 -12.97 10.65 -9.36
N PRO A 173 -13.40 9.40 -9.60
CA PRO A 173 -14.02 8.57 -8.58
C PRO A 173 -13.11 8.34 -7.36
N ILE A 174 -11.79 8.25 -7.54
CA ILE A 174 -10.87 8.12 -6.41
C ILE A 174 -10.96 9.33 -5.49
N PHE A 175 -10.92 10.56 -6.05
CA PHE A 175 -10.97 11.78 -5.25
C PHE A 175 -12.35 12.07 -4.67
N ILE A 176 -13.44 11.58 -5.30
CA ILE A 176 -14.80 11.65 -4.73
C ILE A 176 -14.88 10.75 -3.49
N ALA A 177 -14.49 9.48 -3.60
CA ALA A 177 -14.49 8.55 -2.47
C ALA A 177 -13.51 8.98 -1.37
N LEU A 178 -12.33 9.49 -1.77
CA LEU A 178 -11.33 10.00 -0.83
C LEU A 178 -11.85 11.21 -0.05
N LYS A 179 -12.57 12.14 -0.70
CA LYS A 179 -13.19 13.31 -0.05
C LYS A 179 -14.13 12.88 1.07
N ASP A 180 -15.08 11.99 0.80
CA ASP A 180 -15.99 11.46 1.83
C ASP A 180 -15.20 10.77 2.95
N THR A 181 -14.18 9.97 2.61
CA THR A 181 -13.32 9.27 3.56
C THR A 181 -12.58 10.25 4.48
N VAL A 182 -11.86 11.24 3.93
CA VAL A 182 -11.05 12.16 4.76
C VAL A 182 -11.91 13.06 5.64
N GLN A 183 -13.10 13.42 5.18
CA GLN A 183 -14.05 14.19 5.98
C GLN A 183 -14.66 13.37 7.11
N ARG A 184 -15.07 12.13 6.82
CA ARG A 184 -15.67 11.20 7.79
C ARG A 184 -14.74 10.88 8.93
N TYR A 185 -13.47 10.57 8.64
CA TYR A 185 -12.47 10.12 9.60
C TYR A 185 -11.49 11.22 10.01
N ARG A 186 -11.68 12.47 9.52
CA ARG A 186 -10.82 13.62 9.83
C ARG A 186 -9.34 13.37 9.58
N ILE A 187 -9.05 12.70 8.48
CA ILE A 187 -7.67 12.31 8.15
C ILE A 187 -6.84 13.56 7.86
N PRO A 188 -5.69 13.77 8.51
CA PRO A 188 -4.82 14.91 8.26
C PRO A 188 -4.28 14.90 6.81
N ARG A 189 -4.39 16.03 6.13
CA ARG A 189 -3.88 16.17 4.76
C ARG A 189 -2.39 15.88 4.65
N SER A 190 -1.61 16.24 5.67
CA SER A 190 -0.17 16.03 5.70
C SER A 190 0.23 14.57 5.44
N LEU A 191 -0.53 13.60 5.96
CA LEU A 191 -0.23 12.17 5.74
C LEU A 191 -0.33 11.78 4.25
N LEU A 192 -1.27 12.37 3.52
CA LEU A 192 -1.44 12.11 2.09
C LEU A 192 -0.40 12.88 1.25
N ASP A 193 -0.05 14.10 1.67
CA ASP A 193 1.02 14.87 1.05
C ASP A 193 2.38 14.20 1.26
N ASP A 194 2.66 13.65 2.45
CA ASP A 194 3.90 12.92 2.76
C ASP A 194 4.01 11.63 1.92
N MET A 195 2.89 10.91 1.73
CA MET A 195 2.87 9.72 0.87
C MET A 195 3.22 10.07 -0.59
N ILE A 196 2.67 11.16 -1.14
CA ILE A 196 3.05 11.62 -2.48
C ILE A 196 4.54 12.01 -2.50
N SER A 197 5.05 12.67 -1.44
CA SER A 197 6.48 12.99 -1.34
C SER A 197 7.38 11.76 -1.36
N GLY A 198 6.91 10.63 -0.79
CA GLY A 198 7.60 9.35 -0.90
C GLY A 198 7.68 8.85 -2.34
N MET A 199 6.63 9.02 -3.14
CA MET A 199 6.65 8.68 -4.57
C MET A 199 7.56 9.63 -5.38
N GLU A 200 7.64 10.91 -4.99
CA GLU A 200 8.59 11.85 -5.56
C GLU A 200 10.04 11.44 -5.23
N ASP A 201 10.30 10.99 -3.98
CA ASP A 201 11.63 10.48 -3.58
C ASP A 201 12.07 9.29 -4.45
N ASP A 202 11.16 8.37 -4.80
CA ASP A 202 11.46 7.20 -5.66
C ASP A 202 11.92 7.59 -7.07
N LEU A 203 11.64 8.79 -7.53
CA LEU A 203 12.05 9.25 -8.85
C LEU A 203 13.52 9.74 -8.90
N HIS A 204 14.08 10.18 -7.78
CA HIS A 204 15.42 10.76 -7.75
C HIS A 204 16.35 10.16 -6.70
N ARG A 205 15.79 9.50 -5.68
CA ARG A 205 16.58 8.93 -4.58
C ARG A 205 16.72 7.43 -4.76
N ASN A 206 17.90 6.99 -5.14
CA ASN A 206 18.21 5.59 -5.37
C ASN A 206 19.26 5.00 -4.41
N ARG A 207 19.71 5.81 -3.42
CA ARG A 207 20.68 5.47 -2.37
C ARG A 207 20.25 6.08 -1.05
N PHE A 208 20.60 5.41 0.03
CA PHE A 208 20.39 5.82 1.41
C PHE A 208 21.69 5.64 2.18
N ASP A 209 22.31 6.76 2.60
CA ASP A 209 23.62 6.72 3.24
C ASP A 209 23.54 6.09 4.62
N THR A 210 22.49 6.43 5.38
CA THR A 210 22.27 5.98 6.75
C THR A 210 20.91 5.31 6.93
N PHE A 211 20.73 4.66 8.07
CA PHE A 211 19.42 4.12 8.42
C PHE A 211 18.39 5.25 8.67
N GLU A 212 18.80 6.38 9.19
CA GLU A 212 17.95 7.55 9.40
C GLU A 212 17.37 8.05 8.08
N ASP A 213 18.17 8.09 7.02
CA ASP A 213 17.71 8.42 5.67
C ASP A 213 16.68 7.44 5.15
N LEU A 214 16.94 6.15 5.35
CA LEU A 214 15.99 5.10 4.99
C LEU A 214 14.70 5.17 5.81
N TYR A 215 14.81 5.51 7.10
CA TYR A 215 13.67 5.66 7.99
C TYR A 215 12.71 6.76 7.49
N GLU A 216 13.23 7.93 7.13
CA GLU A 216 12.44 9.03 6.58
C GLU A 216 11.67 8.62 5.32
N TYR A 217 12.33 7.88 4.43
CA TYR A 217 11.69 7.32 3.24
C TYR A 217 10.61 6.31 3.62
N CYS A 218 10.92 5.32 4.48
CA CYS A 218 9.96 4.33 4.94
C CYS A 218 8.75 4.97 5.64
N TYR A 219 8.96 6.06 6.39
CA TYR A 219 7.88 6.83 7.00
C TYR A 219 6.91 7.32 5.91
N LYS A 220 7.43 7.98 4.87
CA LYS A 220 6.62 8.55 3.78
C LYS A 220 5.84 7.48 3.02
N VAL A 221 6.47 6.37 2.62
CA VAL A 221 5.84 5.36 1.74
C VAL A 221 5.04 4.28 2.47
N ALA A 222 5.24 4.11 3.78
CA ALA A 222 4.60 3.02 4.52
C ALA A 222 3.98 3.44 5.86
N SER A 223 4.67 4.25 6.69
CA SER A 223 4.10 4.66 7.98
C SER A 223 2.89 5.57 7.81
N THR A 224 2.90 6.50 6.84
CA THR A 224 1.74 7.32 6.51
C THR A 224 0.51 6.47 6.17
N VAL A 225 0.72 5.34 5.50
CA VAL A 225 -0.37 4.38 5.19
C VAL A 225 -0.94 3.78 6.46
N GLY A 226 -0.08 3.35 7.39
CA GLY A 226 -0.49 2.84 8.69
C GLY A 226 -1.26 3.88 9.51
N LEU A 227 -0.76 5.12 9.54
CA LEU A 227 -1.38 6.24 10.24
C LEU A 227 -2.76 6.57 9.70
N VAL A 228 -2.96 6.61 8.37
CA VAL A 228 -4.29 6.78 7.77
C VAL A 228 -5.21 5.61 8.11
N CYS A 229 -4.71 4.38 8.07
CA CYS A 229 -5.51 3.20 8.42
C CYS A 229 -6.03 3.27 9.85
N ILE A 230 -5.25 3.71 10.84
CA ILE A 230 -5.72 3.80 12.23
C ILE A 230 -6.74 4.93 12.43
N GLU A 231 -6.64 6.05 11.69
CA GLU A 231 -7.70 7.08 11.72
C GLU A 231 -9.04 6.50 11.22
N ILE A 232 -9.01 5.57 10.25
CA ILE A 232 -10.22 4.90 9.73
C ILE A 232 -10.71 3.80 10.70
N TYR A 233 -9.80 3.04 11.31
CA TYR A 233 -10.15 1.96 12.24
C TYR A 233 -10.65 2.48 13.59
N GLY A 234 -10.18 3.67 14.02
CA GLY A 234 -10.32 4.15 15.38
C GLY A 234 -9.34 3.47 16.35
N TYR A 235 -8.93 4.20 17.37
CA TYR A 235 -7.99 3.74 18.41
C TYR A 235 -8.26 4.41 19.74
N ASP A 236 -7.83 3.78 20.84
CA ASP A 236 -8.17 4.18 22.20
C ASP A 236 -7.15 5.11 22.88
N SER A 237 -5.95 5.27 22.28
CA SER A 237 -4.90 6.07 22.88
C SER A 237 -3.89 6.66 21.90
N PRO A 238 -3.24 7.78 22.22
CA PRO A 238 -2.28 8.47 21.33
C PRO A 238 -1.09 7.61 20.91
N GLU A 239 -0.67 6.64 21.75
CA GLU A 239 0.46 5.75 21.46
C GLU A 239 0.22 4.89 20.23
N ALA A 240 -1.05 4.72 19.82
CA ALA A 240 -1.40 4.03 18.58
C ALA A 240 -0.70 4.61 17.35
N LYS A 241 -0.38 5.92 17.37
CA LYS A 241 0.32 6.57 16.24
C LYS A 241 1.76 6.10 16.12
N ASP A 242 2.49 6.05 17.23
CA ASP A 242 3.88 5.55 17.24
C ASP A 242 3.92 4.06 16.86
N GLU A 243 2.93 3.29 17.31
CA GLU A 243 2.79 1.87 17.03
C GLU A 243 2.43 1.63 15.55
N ALA A 244 1.59 2.49 14.94
CA ALA A 244 1.25 2.44 13.52
C ALA A 244 2.42 2.88 12.63
N GLU A 245 3.17 3.89 13.05
CA GLU A 245 4.41 4.30 12.39
C GLU A 245 5.42 3.15 12.37
N ALA A 246 5.67 2.53 13.54
CA ALA A 246 6.53 1.36 13.65
C ALA A 246 6.05 0.19 12.77
N TRP A 247 4.73 0.06 12.57
CA TRP A 247 4.16 -0.94 11.69
C TRP A 247 4.56 -0.72 10.23
N GLY A 248 4.43 0.52 9.74
CA GLY A 248 4.86 0.89 8.39
C GLY A 248 6.34 0.62 8.17
N ILE A 249 7.19 1.08 9.11
CA ILE A 249 8.64 0.81 9.06
C ILE A 249 8.91 -0.71 9.01
N TYR A 250 8.27 -1.49 9.89
CA TYR A 250 8.44 -2.95 9.92
C TYR A 250 8.14 -3.60 8.57
N MET A 251 7.01 -3.26 7.98
CA MET A 251 6.61 -3.84 6.69
C MET A 251 7.55 -3.44 5.58
N GLN A 252 7.96 -2.17 5.52
CA GLN A 252 8.83 -1.66 4.47
C GLN A 252 10.25 -2.24 4.55
N LEU A 253 10.80 -2.40 5.76
CA LEU A 253 12.09 -3.07 5.94
C LEU A 253 12.06 -4.51 5.40
N ILE A 254 10.95 -5.21 5.56
CA ILE A 254 10.81 -6.59 5.03
C ILE A 254 10.69 -6.57 3.51
N ASN A 255 9.94 -5.61 2.92
CA ASN A 255 9.84 -5.45 1.49
C ASN A 255 11.24 -5.20 0.89
N ILE A 256 11.98 -4.23 1.43
CA ILE A 256 13.33 -3.89 0.96
C ILE A 256 14.26 -5.11 1.02
N LEU A 257 14.26 -5.86 2.11
CA LEU A 257 15.12 -7.04 2.22
C LEU A 257 14.69 -8.18 1.28
N ARG A 258 13.41 -8.32 1.02
CA ARG A 258 12.86 -9.33 0.11
C ARG A 258 13.16 -9.04 -1.36
N ASP A 259 13.11 -7.77 -1.72
CA ASP A 259 13.08 -7.32 -3.11
C ASP A 259 14.46 -6.78 -3.60
N VAL A 260 15.56 -7.01 -2.84
CA VAL A 260 16.93 -6.55 -3.15
C VAL A 260 17.34 -6.89 -4.59
N LEU A 261 16.99 -8.08 -5.10
CA LEU A 261 17.34 -8.48 -6.48
C LEU A 261 16.60 -7.64 -7.52
N GLU A 262 15.32 -7.41 -7.33
CA GLU A 262 14.50 -6.61 -8.24
C GLU A 262 14.95 -5.15 -8.23
N ASP A 263 15.24 -4.61 -7.05
CA ASP A 263 15.71 -3.23 -6.87
C ASP A 263 17.09 -3.03 -7.50
N SER A 264 18.02 -3.97 -7.31
CA SER A 264 19.36 -3.91 -7.90
C SER A 264 19.32 -3.90 -9.44
N LYS A 265 18.40 -4.66 -10.06
CA LYS A 265 18.20 -4.65 -11.52
C LYS A 265 17.71 -3.30 -12.05
N ARG A 266 17.06 -2.51 -11.19
CA ARG A 266 16.63 -1.12 -11.49
C ARG A 266 17.69 -0.09 -11.11
N GLY A 267 18.87 -0.52 -10.64
CA GLY A 267 19.96 0.35 -10.16
C GLY A 267 19.68 1.00 -8.81
N ARG A 268 18.71 0.50 -8.04
CA ARG A 268 18.30 1.02 -6.72
C ARG A 268 18.93 0.20 -5.59
N ILE A 269 19.39 0.87 -4.54
CA ILE A 269 19.87 0.26 -3.30
C ILE A 269 19.19 0.97 -2.13
N TYR A 270 18.15 0.32 -1.57
CA TYR A 270 17.45 0.85 -0.39
C TYR A 270 18.13 0.46 0.93
N LEU A 271 19.05 -0.51 0.91
CA LEU A 271 19.81 -0.90 2.11
C LEU A 271 20.77 0.23 2.49
N PRO A 272 20.85 0.65 3.79
CA PRO A 272 21.74 1.73 4.22
C PRO A 272 23.20 1.42 3.89
N LEU A 273 23.87 2.35 3.21
CA LEU A 273 25.26 2.15 2.74
C LEU A 273 26.23 1.99 3.91
N ASP A 274 26.07 2.75 4.99
CA ASP A 274 26.88 2.64 6.21
C ASP A 274 26.77 1.25 6.85
N ASP A 275 25.58 0.68 6.88
CA ASP A 275 25.35 -0.67 7.37
C ASP A 275 26.01 -1.72 6.44
N LEU A 276 25.88 -1.60 5.10
CA LEU A 276 26.54 -2.49 4.14
C LEU A 276 28.05 -2.48 4.32
N ILE A 277 28.66 -1.29 4.43
CA ILE A 277 30.12 -1.11 4.65
C ILE A 277 30.57 -1.83 5.94
N ARG A 278 29.80 -1.77 7.02
CA ARG A 278 30.12 -2.48 8.28
C ARG A 278 30.29 -4.00 8.11
N PHE A 279 29.63 -4.57 7.10
CA PHE A 279 29.74 -6.00 6.78
C PHE A 279 30.65 -6.27 5.57
N GLY A 280 31.36 -5.25 5.10
CA GLY A 280 32.31 -5.35 3.98
C GLY A 280 31.64 -5.51 2.62
N ILE A 281 30.35 -5.10 2.49
CA ILE A 281 29.58 -5.18 1.25
C ILE A 281 29.65 -3.81 0.57
N THR A 282 30.01 -3.81 -0.71
CA THR A 282 30.05 -2.60 -1.54
C THR A 282 28.74 -2.42 -2.34
N GLU A 283 28.54 -1.25 -2.94
CA GLU A 283 27.43 -1.03 -3.87
C GLU A 283 27.52 -1.96 -5.09
N GLU A 284 28.74 -2.18 -5.60
CA GLU A 284 28.97 -3.10 -6.72
C GLU A 284 28.56 -4.51 -6.38
N ASP A 285 28.78 -4.96 -5.14
CA ASP A 285 28.32 -6.28 -4.69
C ASP A 285 26.79 -6.37 -4.72
N VAL A 286 26.08 -5.33 -4.25
CA VAL A 286 24.61 -5.29 -4.28
C VAL A 286 24.09 -5.24 -5.71
N LEU A 287 24.67 -4.42 -6.57
CA LEU A 287 24.30 -4.29 -7.98
C LEU A 287 24.70 -5.53 -8.79
N GLY A 288 25.65 -6.35 -8.28
CA GLY A 288 26.01 -7.65 -8.82
C GLY A 288 24.90 -8.70 -8.69
N GLY A 289 23.81 -8.37 -7.98
CA GLY A 289 22.57 -9.16 -7.93
C GLY A 289 22.78 -10.54 -7.29
N GLU A 290 22.52 -11.61 -8.03
CA GLU A 290 22.51 -12.99 -7.51
C GLU A 290 23.84 -13.44 -6.86
N ASN A 291 24.96 -12.81 -7.19
CA ASN A 291 26.24 -13.15 -6.59
C ASN A 291 26.36 -12.68 -5.14
N LEU A 292 25.56 -11.72 -4.71
CA LEU A 292 25.59 -11.19 -3.36
C LEU A 292 25.31 -12.26 -2.30
N VAL A 293 24.50 -13.26 -2.60
CA VAL A 293 24.24 -14.39 -1.67
C VAL A 293 25.52 -15.14 -1.26
N LYS A 294 26.57 -15.12 -2.09
CA LYS A 294 27.85 -15.78 -1.83
C LYS A 294 28.83 -14.87 -1.07
N HIS A 295 28.50 -13.58 -0.90
CA HIS A 295 29.36 -12.65 -0.19
C HIS A 295 29.39 -12.99 1.32
N PRO A 296 30.58 -13.12 1.94
CA PRO A 296 30.69 -13.58 3.34
C PRO A 296 30.02 -12.63 4.35
N GLY A 297 29.85 -11.36 4.01
CA GLY A 297 29.16 -10.36 4.82
C GLY A 297 27.63 -10.41 4.70
N TRP A 298 27.06 -11.08 3.70
CA TRP A 298 25.64 -11.00 3.41
C TRP A 298 24.75 -11.64 4.49
N GLU A 299 25.01 -12.89 4.86
CA GLU A 299 24.23 -13.55 5.92
C GLU A 299 24.31 -12.81 7.26
N PRO A 300 25.50 -12.38 7.76
CA PRO A 300 25.61 -11.53 8.93
C PRO A 300 24.82 -10.21 8.82
N PHE A 301 24.89 -9.55 7.66
CA PHE A 301 24.09 -8.35 7.39
C PHE A 301 22.58 -8.65 7.45
N CYS A 302 22.10 -9.69 6.79
CA CYS A 302 20.70 -10.09 6.82
C CYS A 302 20.20 -10.37 8.25
N ASN A 303 21.03 -11.03 9.06
CA ASN A 303 20.71 -11.28 10.46
C ASN A 303 20.59 -9.97 11.25
N TYR A 304 21.52 -9.05 11.09
CA TYR A 304 21.48 -7.71 11.70
C TYR A 304 20.24 -6.93 11.26
N TYR A 305 19.99 -6.85 9.96
CA TYR A 305 18.83 -6.13 9.39
C TYR A 305 17.49 -6.74 9.84
N THR A 306 17.42 -8.08 9.88
CA THR A 306 16.26 -8.81 10.41
C THR A 306 15.98 -8.48 11.88
N GLN A 307 17.01 -8.32 12.72
CA GLN A 307 16.82 -7.93 14.12
C GLN A 307 16.31 -6.50 14.24
N ARG A 308 16.79 -5.56 13.39
CA ARG A 308 16.24 -4.21 13.30
C ARG A 308 14.75 -4.26 12.96
N ALA A 309 14.37 -4.98 11.91
CA ALA A 309 12.96 -5.14 11.54
C ALA A 309 12.12 -5.71 12.69
N LYS A 310 12.59 -6.75 13.38
CA LYS A 310 11.89 -7.33 14.55
C LYS A 310 11.70 -6.34 15.70
N THR A 311 12.57 -5.35 15.86
CA THR A 311 12.41 -4.33 16.88
C THR A 311 11.16 -3.48 16.59
N TYR A 312 11.02 -3.01 15.37
CA TYR A 312 9.79 -2.32 14.94
C TYR A 312 8.56 -3.22 14.98
N GLY A 313 8.69 -4.48 14.57
CA GLY A 313 7.60 -5.45 14.64
C GLY A 313 7.08 -5.72 16.06
N ARG A 314 7.94 -5.62 17.09
CA ARG A 314 7.47 -5.72 18.51
C ARG A 314 6.64 -4.50 18.91
N ALA A 315 7.08 -3.29 18.57
CA ALA A 315 6.31 -2.07 18.81
C ALA A 315 4.97 -2.11 18.05
N ALA A 316 5.01 -2.47 16.78
CA ALA A 316 3.83 -2.60 15.93
C ALA A 316 2.76 -3.56 16.46
N LYS A 317 3.14 -4.66 17.12
CA LYS A 317 2.20 -5.64 17.69
C LYS A 317 1.30 -5.07 18.77
N SER A 318 1.76 -4.06 19.49
CA SER A 318 0.98 -3.39 20.54
C SER A 318 -0.23 -2.67 19.98
N LEU A 319 -0.16 -2.19 18.73
CA LEU A 319 -1.27 -1.52 18.03
C LEU A 319 -2.55 -2.35 18.02
N LEU A 320 -2.45 -3.67 17.87
CA LEU A 320 -3.64 -4.53 17.85
C LEU A 320 -4.47 -4.44 19.14
N GLY A 321 -3.83 -4.15 20.28
CA GLY A 321 -4.50 -3.91 21.55
C GLY A 321 -5.27 -2.60 21.59
N ARG A 322 -4.83 -1.60 20.81
CA ARG A 322 -5.41 -0.24 20.75
C ARG A 322 -6.63 -0.11 19.86
N LEU A 323 -6.78 -1.03 18.92
CA LEU A 323 -7.90 -1.00 17.95
C LEU A 323 -9.13 -1.68 18.54
N ASP A 324 -10.31 -1.29 18.06
CA ASP A 324 -11.54 -2.02 18.34
C ASP A 324 -11.46 -3.47 17.83
N ARG A 325 -12.09 -4.40 18.56
CA ARG A 325 -11.98 -5.84 18.30
C ARG A 325 -12.33 -6.21 16.85
N GLU A 326 -13.33 -5.55 16.28
CA GLU A 326 -13.80 -5.82 14.91
C GLU A 326 -12.78 -5.39 13.86
N MET A 327 -11.92 -4.41 14.17
CA MET A 327 -10.89 -3.89 13.26
C MET A 327 -9.59 -4.70 13.28
N ARG A 328 -9.34 -5.48 14.35
CA ARG A 328 -8.05 -6.16 14.58
C ARG A 328 -7.71 -7.23 13.56
N TYR A 329 -8.71 -7.84 12.92
CA TYR A 329 -8.47 -8.94 11.99
C TYR A 329 -7.57 -8.54 10.82
N SER A 330 -7.89 -7.45 10.14
CA SER A 330 -7.17 -7.02 8.94
C SER A 330 -5.69 -6.75 9.22
N PRO A 331 -5.32 -5.85 10.17
CA PRO A 331 -3.92 -5.64 10.50
C PRO A 331 -3.25 -6.89 11.07
N ALA A 332 -3.93 -7.72 11.88
CA ALA A 332 -3.35 -8.97 12.39
C ALA A 332 -3.01 -9.97 11.29
N ALA A 333 -3.84 -10.08 10.25
CA ALA A 333 -3.57 -10.92 9.09
C ALA A 333 -2.35 -10.43 8.30
N MET A 334 -2.26 -9.11 8.11
CA MET A 334 -1.09 -8.48 7.49
C MET A 334 0.19 -8.76 8.27
N MET A 335 0.15 -8.56 9.60
CA MET A 335 1.29 -8.86 10.47
C MET A 335 1.72 -10.33 10.35
N ALA A 336 0.77 -11.26 10.37
CA ALA A 336 1.07 -12.69 10.25
C ALA A 336 1.74 -13.03 8.91
N PHE A 337 1.33 -12.37 7.81
CA PHE A 337 1.95 -12.55 6.50
C PHE A 337 3.39 -12.04 6.49
N TYR A 338 3.63 -10.83 6.97
CA TYR A 338 4.97 -10.24 7.03
C TYR A 338 5.90 -10.98 8.01
N ASP A 339 5.41 -11.37 9.18
CA ASP A 339 6.15 -12.23 10.12
C ASP A 339 6.57 -13.57 9.44
N SER A 340 5.72 -14.11 8.58
CA SER A 340 6.02 -15.35 7.86
C SER A 340 7.04 -15.15 6.75
N ILE A 341 6.98 -14.04 6.02
CA ILE A 341 8.01 -13.66 5.02
C ILE A 341 9.35 -13.48 5.72
N LEU A 342 9.41 -12.71 6.81
CA LEU A 342 10.63 -12.45 7.55
C LEU A 342 11.26 -13.75 8.10
N ARG A 343 10.41 -14.68 8.60
CA ARG A 343 10.88 -16.01 9.04
C ARG A 343 11.45 -16.85 7.89
N LYS A 344 10.84 -16.77 6.69
CA LYS A 344 11.37 -17.47 5.50
C LYS A 344 12.72 -16.91 5.09
N ILE A 345 12.88 -15.58 5.04
CA ILE A 345 14.15 -14.90 4.75
C ILE A 345 15.23 -15.38 5.75
N ALA A 346 14.92 -15.32 7.04
CA ALA A 346 15.86 -15.74 8.09
C ALA A 346 16.21 -17.25 8.00
N LYS A 347 15.22 -18.12 7.71
CA LYS A 347 15.44 -19.56 7.56
C LYS A 347 16.30 -19.90 6.33
N ASN A 348 16.16 -19.08 5.29
CA ASN A 348 16.91 -19.23 4.04
C ASN A 348 18.28 -18.50 4.07
N GLN A 349 18.76 -18.13 5.28
CA GLN A 349 20.05 -17.45 5.49
C GLN A 349 20.21 -16.18 4.64
N GLY A 350 19.09 -15.48 4.38
CA GLY A 350 19.07 -14.27 3.55
C GLY A 350 19.11 -14.51 2.04
N ASP A 351 19.02 -15.75 1.57
CA ASP A 351 18.88 -16.02 0.14
C ASP A 351 17.48 -15.57 -0.35
N VAL A 352 17.44 -14.36 -0.89
CA VAL A 352 16.30 -13.75 -1.58
C VAL A 352 16.50 -13.71 -3.09
N PHE A 353 17.61 -14.27 -3.58
CA PHE A 353 18.08 -14.17 -4.96
C PHE A 353 17.72 -15.40 -5.81
N THR A 354 17.84 -16.59 -5.22
CA THR A 354 17.58 -17.84 -5.95
C THR A 354 16.11 -18.01 -6.28
N GLU A 355 15.22 -17.65 -5.34
CA GLU A 355 13.79 -17.67 -5.52
C GLU A 355 13.15 -16.53 -4.70
N ARG A 356 12.25 -15.75 -5.31
CA ARG A 356 11.54 -14.68 -4.61
C ARG A 356 10.76 -15.24 -3.42
N ILE A 357 11.07 -14.75 -2.23
CA ILE A 357 10.40 -15.17 -1.00
C ILE A 357 8.94 -14.71 -1.00
N GLN A 358 8.03 -15.66 -1.03
CA GLN A 358 6.59 -15.41 -0.99
C GLN A 358 5.85 -16.49 -0.20
N LEU A 359 4.61 -16.21 0.15
CA LEU A 359 3.72 -17.18 0.73
C LEU A 359 2.91 -17.87 -0.36
N SER A 360 2.85 -19.19 -0.31
CA SER A 360 1.97 -19.97 -1.17
C SER A 360 0.48 -19.69 -0.83
N LYS A 361 -0.41 -19.97 -1.76
CA LYS A 361 -1.85 -19.82 -1.52
C LYS A 361 -2.34 -20.60 -0.28
N PRO A 362 -1.95 -21.86 -0.04
CA PRO A 362 -2.33 -22.58 1.17
C PRO A 362 -1.82 -21.93 2.46
N GLU A 363 -0.59 -21.40 2.45
CA GLU A 363 -0.03 -20.69 3.61
C GLU A 363 -0.83 -19.42 3.93
N LYS A 364 -1.18 -18.64 2.92
CA LYS A 364 -2.00 -17.42 3.08
C LYS A 364 -3.37 -17.77 3.67
N ILE A 365 -4.04 -18.78 3.12
CA ILE A 365 -5.36 -19.23 3.60
C ILE A 365 -5.24 -19.75 5.04
N GLY A 366 -4.26 -20.57 5.34
CA GLY A 366 -4.03 -21.11 6.68
C GLY A 366 -3.78 -20.02 7.73
N LEU A 367 -2.95 -19.03 7.39
CA LEU A 367 -2.67 -17.88 8.27
C LEU A 367 -3.92 -17.02 8.48
N ALA A 368 -4.64 -16.70 7.40
CA ALA A 368 -5.87 -15.91 7.49
C ALA A 368 -6.93 -16.60 8.34
N ALA A 369 -7.13 -17.91 8.14
CA ALA A 369 -8.07 -18.71 8.93
C ALA A 369 -7.67 -18.77 10.40
N TRP A 370 -6.38 -18.95 10.69
CA TRP A 370 -5.86 -18.95 12.06
C TRP A 370 -6.05 -17.60 12.76
N VAL A 371 -5.74 -16.49 12.09
CA VAL A 371 -5.94 -15.13 12.60
C VAL A 371 -7.43 -14.87 12.85
N TYR A 372 -8.28 -15.23 11.88
CA TYR A 372 -9.72 -15.08 12.03
C TYR A 372 -10.24 -15.81 13.25
N PHE A 373 -9.88 -17.11 13.42
CA PHE A 373 -10.28 -17.91 14.57
C PHE A 373 -9.79 -17.28 15.89
N ARG A 374 -8.51 -16.84 15.95
CA ARG A 374 -7.92 -16.22 17.13
C ARG A 374 -8.67 -14.96 17.55
N TYR A 375 -8.89 -14.02 16.64
CA TYR A 375 -9.51 -12.73 16.98
C TYR A 375 -11.04 -12.81 17.12
N ARG A 376 -11.69 -13.82 16.53
CA ARG A 376 -13.15 -14.02 16.63
C ARG A 376 -13.56 -14.78 17.87
N PHE A 377 -12.77 -15.78 18.28
CA PHE A 377 -13.21 -16.76 19.30
C PHE A 377 -12.33 -16.83 20.55
N LEU A 378 -11.09 -16.35 20.53
CA LEU A 378 -10.22 -16.37 21.69
C LEU A 378 -10.17 -14.99 22.37
N PRO A 379 -10.02 -14.92 23.70
CA PRO A 379 -9.73 -13.68 24.39
C PRO A 379 -8.34 -13.19 23.93
N VAL A 380 -8.24 -11.90 23.64
CA VAL A 380 -7.01 -11.21 23.23
C VAL A 380 -6.50 -10.45 24.42
#